data_048bc9d3d2682075fc70b40ca2f00a05
#
_entry.id   048bc9d3d2682075fc70b40ca2f00a05
#
_cell.length_a   1.000
_cell.length_b   1.000
_cell.length_c   1.000
_cell.angle_alpha   90.00
_cell.angle_beta   90.00
_cell.angle_gamma   90.00
#
_symmetry.space_group_name_H-M   'P 1'
#
loop_
_entity.id
_entity.type
_entity.pdbx_description
1 polymer ?
#
loop_
_entity_poly.entity_id
_entity_poly.type
_entity_poly.pdbx_seq_one_letter_code
_entity_poly.pdbx_strand_id
1 'polypeptide(L)'
;LEFRRVLFRSPPKSTGRELFNLPWLEARLNGEKPEDVQRTLVSFTAETVTDAIRNFAPHIKELRVCGGGAKNPLMISELALLNPDLLVTTTADLGVDPQDVEGLAFAWLAYRFDRRETGNLPSATGASGSRILGCLYPA
;
A
#
# COMPACT_ATOMS: atom_id res chain seq x y z
N LEU A 1 15.67 8.87 -12.78
CA LEU A 1 16.02 9.86 -11.73
C LEU A 1 14.86 10.16 -10.79
N GLU A 2 13.60 10.25 -11.26
CA GLU A 2 12.41 10.46 -10.42
C GLU A 2 12.06 9.24 -9.58
N PHE A 3 12.25 8.04 -10.11
CA PHE A 3 12.07 6.77 -9.40
C PHE A 3 12.89 6.71 -8.10
N ARG A 4 14.17 7.09 -8.16
CA ARG A 4 15.01 7.22 -6.96
C ARG A 4 14.46 8.25 -5.98
N ARG A 5 13.93 9.38 -6.46
CA ARG A 5 13.39 10.43 -5.59
C ARG A 5 12.21 9.97 -4.75
N VAL A 6 11.35 9.11 -5.27
CA VAL A 6 10.16 8.63 -4.53
C VAL A 6 10.50 7.49 -3.59
N LEU A 7 11.26 6.50 -4.06
CA LEU A 7 11.65 5.34 -3.25
C LEU A 7 12.64 5.73 -2.13
N PHE A 8 13.52 6.70 -2.40
CA PHE A 8 14.58 7.11 -1.48
C PHE A 8 14.33 8.44 -0.78
N ARG A 9 13.10 9.01 -0.86
CA ARG A 9 12.72 10.12 0.02
C ARG A 9 12.70 9.64 1.46
N SER A 10 13.23 10.48 2.34
CA SER A 10 13.07 10.25 3.78
C SER A 10 11.59 10.31 4.17
N PRO A 11 11.12 9.44 5.06
CA PRO A 11 9.79 9.55 5.64
C PRO A 11 9.62 10.87 6.42
N PRO A 12 8.39 11.36 6.56
CA PRO A 12 7.14 10.80 6.05
C PRO A 12 6.97 11.05 4.54
N LYS A 13 6.43 10.08 3.82
CA LYS A 13 6.24 10.16 2.37
C LYS A 13 4.87 9.66 1.95
N SER A 14 4.32 10.29 0.92
CA SER A 14 3.08 9.89 0.27
C SER A 14 3.27 9.87 -1.24
N THR A 15 2.73 8.89 -1.91
CA THR A 15 2.73 8.74 -3.36
C THR A 15 1.57 7.85 -3.79
N GLY A 16 1.22 7.87 -5.07
CA GLY A 16 0.14 7.09 -5.61
C GLY A 16 0.15 7.06 -7.14
N ARG A 17 -1.03 6.92 -7.71
CA ARG A 17 -1.24 6.77 -9.16
C ARG A 17 -0.85 8.02 -9.96
N GLU A 18 -0.72 9.17 -9.34
CA GLU A 18 -0.20 10.39 -9.98
C GLU A 18 1.24 10.23 -10.45
N LEU A 19 2.02 9.37 -9.80
CA LEU A 19 3.39 9.08 -10.16
C LEU A 19 3.54 7.72 -10.83
N PHE A 20 2.99 6.65 -10.24
CA PHE A 20 3.05 5.29 -10.77
C PHE A 20 1.84 5.01 -11.68
N ASN A 21 1.93 5.43 -12.93
CA ASN A 21 0.89 5.33 -13.94
C ASN A 21 1.42 4.68 -15.23
N LEU A 22 0.54 4.47 -16.21
CA LEU A 22 0.92 3.84 -17.47
C LEU A 22 2.01 4.63 -18.24
N PRO A 23 1.93 5.95 -18.40
CA PRO A 23 3.03 6.72 -19.02
C PRO A 23 4.37 6.57 -18.30
N TRP A 24 4.35 6.46 -16.97
CA TRP A 24 5.57 6.20 -16.20
C TRP A 24 6.17 4.83 -16.53
N LEU A 25 5.34 3.80 -16.71
CA LEU A 25 5.78 2.46 -17.09
C LEU A 25 6.28 2.44 -18.53
N GLU A 26 5.50 2.93 -19.47
CA GLU A 26 5.82 2.96 -20.91
C GLU A 26 7.17 3.64 -21.21
N ALA A 27 7.48 4.72 -20.49
CA ALA A 27 8.76 5.41 -20.62
C ALA A 27 9.99 4.57 -20.19
N ARG A 28 9.77 3.37 -19.64
CA ARG A 28 10.81 2.45 -19.13
C ARG A 28 10.87 1.14 -19.89
N LEU A 29 9.95 0.93 -20.81
CA LEU A 29 9.88 -0.28 -21.62
C LEU A 29 10.68 -0.08 -22.92
N ASN A 30 11.41 -1.14 -23.33
CA ASN A 30 12.18 -1.21 -24.56
C ASN A 30 11.81 -2.46 -25.40
N GLY A 31 10.53 -2.85 -25.36
CA GLY A 31 10.03 -4.00 -26.09
C GLY A 31 10.06 -5.32 -25.32
N GLU A 32 10.13 -5.24 -23.99
CA GLU A 32 10.00 -6.40 -23.10
C GLU A 32 8.63 -7.06 -23.27
N LYS A 33 8.57 -8.37 -23.05
CA LYS A 33 7.32 -9.11 -23.11
C LYS A 33 6.38 -8.69 -21.97
N PRO A 34 5.08 -8.55 -22.21
CA PRO A 34 4.13 -8.13 -21.19
C PRO A 34 4.16 -9.00 -19.92
N GLU A 35 4.35 -10.31 -20.05
CA GLU A 35 4.46 -11.23 -18.93
C GLU A 35 5.68 -10.97 -18.06
N ASP A 36 6.82 -10.61 -18.66
CA ASP A 36 8.05 -10.28 -17.95
C ASP A 36 7.90 -8.94 -17.21
N VAL A 37 7.23 -7.97 -17.85
CA VAL A 37 6.90 -6.68 -17.24
C VAL A 37 6.00 -6.88 -16.02
N GLN A 38 4.91 -7.65 -16.16
CA GLN A 38 4.01 -7.93 -15.05
C GLN A 38 4.72 -8.67 -13.91
N ARG A 39 5.55 -9.66 -14.23
CA ARG A 39 6.35 -10.39 -13.24
C ARG A 39 7.29 -9.45 -12.48
N THR A 40 7.96 -8.54 -13.19
CA THR A 40 8.84 -7.54 -12.61
C THR A 40 8.09 -6.58 -11.70
N LEU A 41 6.90 -6.14 -12.06
CA LEU A 41 6.07 -5.26 -11.23
C LEU A 41 5.60 -5.93 -9.93
N VAL A 42 5.32 -7.23 -9.96
CA VAL A 42 4.99 -8.01 -8.76
C VAL A 42 6.19 -8.06 -7.82
N SER A 43 7.38 -8.44 -8.32
CA SER A 43 8.61 -8.47 -7.53
C SER A 43 8.95 -7.09 -6.96
N PHE A 44 8.85 -6.05 -7.78
CA PHE A 44 9.09 -4.67 -7.36
C PHE A 44 8.17 -4.26 -6.20
N THR A 45 6.90 -4.64 -6.26
CA THR A 45 5.93 -4.37 -5.18
C THR A 45 6.33 -5.12 -3.90
N ALA A 46 6.64 -6.40 -4.01
CA ALA A 46 7.03 -7.22 -2.86
C ALA A 46 8.34 -6.72 -2.21
N GLU A 47 9.34 -6.35 -3.01
CA GLU A 47 10.60 -5.77 -2.52
C GLU A 47 10.37 -4.44 -1.81
N THR A 48 9.55 -3.56 -2.39
CA THR A 48 9.22 -2.25 -1.79
C THR A 48 8.54 -2.39 -0.43
N VAL A 49 7.59 -3.33 -0.31
CA VAL A 49 6.92 -3.67 0.97
C VAL A 49 7.93 -4.22 1.96
N THR A 50 8.79 -5.15 1.53
CA THR A 50 9.83 -5.76 2.38
C THR A 50 10.80 -4.71 2.91
N ASP A 51 11.26 -3.79 2.07
CA ASP A 51 12.13 -2.69 2.49
C ASP A 51 11.44 -1.76 3.48
N ALA A 52 10.15 -1.48 3.29
CA ALA A 52 9.39 -0.70 4.25
C ALA A 52 9.27 -1.40 5.60
N ILE A 53 9.02 -2.72 5.61
CA ILE A 53 8.98 -3.52 6.84
C ILE A 53 10.34 -3.45 7.57
N ARG A 54 11.43 -3.70 6.86
CA ARG A 54 12.79 -3.69 7.45
C ARG A 54 13.14 -2.33 8.06
N ASN A 55 12.74 -1.25 7.41
CA ASN A 55 13.10 0.11 7.83
C ASN A 55 12.19 0.67 8.93
N PHE A 56 10.90 0.33 8.94
CA PHE A 56 9.92 0.99 9.80
C PHE A 56 9.19 0.07 10.78
N ALA A 57 9.24 -1.25 10.54
CA ALA A 57 8.54 -2.23 11.35
C ALA A 57 9.34 -3.53 11.54
N PRO A 58 10.66 -3.47 11.90
CA PRO A 58 11.53 -4.66 11.93
C PRO A 58 11.15 -5.70 13.00
N HIS A 59 10.23 -5.36 13.90
CA HIS A 59 9.84 -6.22 15.03
C HIS A 59 8.54 -6.97 14.82
N ILE A 60 7.85 -6.75 13.68
CA ILE A 60 6.61 -7.48 13.40
C ILE A 60 6.88 -8.98 13.19
N LYS A 61 5.87 -9.79 13.46
CA LYS A 61 5.92 -11.24 13.24
C LYS A 61 4.93 -11.70 12.19
N GLU A 62 4.00 -10.85 11.83
CA GLU A 62 2.96 -11.14 10.87
C GLU A 62 2.79 -10.01 9.87
N LEU A 63 2.58 -10.37 8.61
CA LEU A 63 2.20 -9.48 7.53
C LEU A 63 0.84 -9.95 6.98
N ARG A 64 -0.19 -9.13 7.12
CA ARG A 64 -1.52 -9.43 6.60
C ARG A 64 -1.82 -8.58 5.39
N VAL A 65 -2.01 -9.23 4.26
CA VAL A 65 -2.26 -8.58 2.97
C VAL A 65 -3.76 -8.43 2.75
N CYS A 66 -4.18 -7.25 2.29
CA CYS A 66 -5.57 -6.97 1.93
C CYS A 66 -5.66 -6.32 0.54
N GLY A 67 -6.88 -6.09 0.06
CA GLY A 67 -7.16 -5.55 -1.27
C GLY A 67 -6.91 -6.53 -2.40
N GLY A 68 -6.88 -6.04 -3.63
CA GLY A 68 -6.74 -6.86 -4.85
C GLY A 68 -5.46 -7.70 -4.88
N GLY A 69 -4.36 -7.20 -4.33
CA GLY A 69 -3.08 -7.90 -4.25
C GLY A 69 -3.14 -9.21 -3.44
N ALA A 70 -4.04 -9.30 -2.47
CA ALA A 70 -4.24 -10.52 -1.67
C ALA A 70 -4.75 -11.73 -2.49
N LYS A 71 -5.38 -11.47 -3.64
CA LYS A 71 -5.83 -12.51 -4.58
C LYS A 71 -4.75 -12.97 -5.56
N ASN A 72 -3.60 -12.33 -5.56
CA ASN A 72 -2.48 -12.70 -6.41
C ASN A 72 -1.56 -13.68 -5.67
N PRO A 73 -1.58 -14.99 -5.98
CA PRO A 73 -0.78 -15.98 -5.26
C PRO A 73 0.73 -15.74 -5.43
N LEU A 74 1.14 -15.17 -6.57
CA LEU A 74 2.54 -14.81 -6.81
C LEU A 74 2.99 -13.69 -5.88
N MET A 75 2.16 -12.68 -5.64
CA MET A 75 2.46 -11.60 -4.69
C MET A 75 2.64 -12.15 -3.27
N ILE A 76 1.75 -13.02 -2.82
CA ILE A 76 1.82 -13.63 -1.49
C ILE A 76 3.09 -14.49 -1.37
N SER A 77 3.40 -15.30 -2.38
CA SER A 77 4.60 -16.14 -2.35
C SER A 77 5.90 -15.33 -2.38
N GLU A 78 5.96 -14.24 -3.15
CA GLU A 78 7.13 -13.34 -3.17
C GLU A 78 7.33 -12.66 -1.82
N LEU A 79 6.25 -12.15 -1.21
CA LEU A 79 6.32 -11.54 0.12
C LEU A 79 6.81 -12.54 1.17
N ALA A 80 6.34 -13.78 1.13
CA ALA A 80 6.78 -14.83 2.04
C ALA A 80 8.27 -15.20 1.81
N LEU A 81 8.69 -15.30 0.55
CA LEU A 81 10.08 -15.61 0.19
C LEU A 81 11.05 -14.53 0.67
N LEU A 82 10.68 -13.25 0.51
CA LEU A 82 11.51 -12.12 0.90
C LEU A 82 11.53 -11.88 2.42
N ASN A 83 10.57 -12.44 3.15
CA ASN A 83 10.41 -12.28 4.60
C ASN A 83 10.23 -13.63 5.30
N PRO A 84 11.24 -14.51 5.30
CA PRO A 84 11.12 -15.89 5.81
C PRO A 84 10.82 -15.96 7.31
N ASP A 85 11.09 -14.92 8.07
CA ASP A 85 10.82 -14.83 9.51
C ASP A 85 9.44 -14.29 9.85
N LEU A 86 8.63 -13.94 8.84
CA LEU A 86 7.27 -13.42 9.01
C LEU A 86 6.22 -14.45 8.59
N LEU A 87 5.14 -14.51 9.35
CA LEU A 87 3.91 -15.15 8.89
C LEU A 87 3.22 -14.23 7.88
N VAL A 88 3.29 -14.56 6.61
CA VAL A 88 2.61 -13.82 5.54
C VAL A 88 1.27 -14.49 5.24
N THR A 89 0.18 -13.75 5.45
CA THR A 89 -1.19 -14.23 5.29
C THR A 89 -2.10 -13.10 4.80
N THR A 90 -3.41 -13.30 4.81
CA THR A 90 -4.40 -12.29 4.42
C THR A 90 -5.30 -11.92 5.60
N THR A 91 -6.07 -10.84 5.45
CA THR A 91 -7.05 -10.44 6.46
C THR A 91 -8.21 -11.43 6.61
N ALA A 92 -8.35 -12.39 5.70
CA ALA A 92 -9.35 -13.48 5.82
C ALA A 92 -9.16 -14.28 7.11
N ASP A 93 -7.91 -14.46 7.58
CA ASP A 93 -7.62 -15.17 8.84
C ASP A 93 -8.14 -14.42 10.09
N LEU A 94 -8.48 -13.15 9.94
CA LEU A 94 -9.16 -12.34 10.96
C LEU A 94 -10.68 -12.30 10.79
N GLY A 95 -11.23 -13.05 9.83
CA GLY A 95 -12.64 -13.01 9.49
C GLY A 95 -13.07 -11.80 8.65
N VAL A 96 -12.11 -11.08 8.04
CA VAL A 96 -12.37 -9.93 7.16
C VAL A 96 -11.92 -10.28 5.76
N ASP A 97 -12.85 -10.31 4.79
CA ASP A 97 -12.47 -10.50 3.38
C ASP A 97 -11.46 -9.40 2.98
N PRO A 98 -10.33 -9.78 2.37
CA PRO A 98 -9.35 -8.81 1.90
C PRO A 98 -9.93 -7.69 1.00
N GLN A 99 -11.02 -7.94 0.29
CA GLN A 99 -11.68 -6.96 -0.55
C GLN A 99 -12.55 -5.95 0.22
N ASP A 100 -12.95 -6.29 1.45
CA ASP A 100 -13.82 -5.44 2.27
C ASP A 100 -13.04 -4.45 3.13
N VAL A 101 -11.73 -4.61 3.27
CA VAL A 101 -10.89 -3.76 4.14
C VAL A 101 -10.94 -2.28 3.71
N GLU A 102 -10.95 -2.01 2.42
CA GLU A 102 -11.07 -0.64 1.90
C GLU A 102 -12.44 -0.03 2.22
N GLY A 103 -13.51 -0.80 2.03
CA GLY A 103 -14.87 -0.40 2.41
C GLY A 103 -14.99 -0.11 3.91
N LEU A 104 -14.41 -0.96 4.76
CA LEU A 104 -14.36 -0.76 6.21
C LEU A 104 -13.57 0.51 6.57
N ALA A 105 -12.46 0.79 5.89
CA ALA A 105 -11.68 2.00 6.11
C ALA A 105 -12.50 3.26 5.78
N PHE A 106 -13.23 3.28 4.68
CA PHE A 106 -14.11 4.39 4.32
C PHE A 106 -15.31 4.52 5.27
N ALA A 107 -15.90 3.42 5.72
CA ALA A 107 -16.94 3.44 6.74
C ALA A 107 -16.43 4.03 8.06
N TRP A 108 -15.21 3.67 8.47
CA TRP A 108 -14.55 4.25 9.63
C TRP A 108 -14.28 5.75 9.46
N LEU A 109 -13.84 6.20 8.29
CA LEU A 109 -13.65 7.63 8.00
C LEU A 109 -14.96 8.41 8.07
N ALA A 110 -16.06 7.84 7.55
CA ALA A 110 -17.40 8.44 7.66
C ALA A 110 -17.85 8.55 9.12
N TYR A 111 -17.65 7.52 9.91
CA TYR A 111 -17.91 7.53 11.34
C TYR A 111 -17.09 8.61 12.07
N ARG A 112 -15.79 8.74 11.77
CA ARG A 112 -14.94 9.78 12.35
C ARG A 112 -15.40 11.19 11.96
N PHE A 113 -15.81 11.37 10.69
CA PHE A 113 -16.34 12.63 10.20
C PHE A 113 -17.61 13.04 10.96
N ASP A 114 -18.58 12.12 11.13
CA ASP A 114 -19.82 12.37 11.86
C ASP A 114 -19.55 12.82 13.30
N ARG A 115 -18.57 12.21 13.95
CA ARG A 115 -18.15 12.55 15.32
C ARG A 115 -17.23 13.77 15.43
N ARG A 116 -16.94 14.44 14.30
CA ARG A 116 -16.00 15.56 14.25
C ARG A 116 -14.58 15.21 14.75
N GLU A 117 -14.17 13.98 14.53
CA GLU A 117 -12.87 13.47 14.91
C GLU A 117 -11.91 13.43 13.70
N THR A 118 -10.62 13.57 13.94
CA THR A 118 -9.61 13.58 12.85
C THR A 118 -9.44 12.18 12.26
N GLY A 119 -9.30 12.09 10.93
CA GLY A 119 -9.18 10.83 10.19
C GLY A 119 -7.80 10.58 9.58
N ASN A 120 -6.84 11.50 9.75
CA ASN A 120 -5.50 11.34 9.20
C ASN A 120 -4.43 11.15 10.28
N LEU A 121 -3.28 10.64 9.85
CA LEU A 121 -2.08 10.47 10.67
C LEU A 121 -0.92 11.28 10.06
N PRO A 122 -0.68 12.53 10.55
CA PRO A 122 0.36 13.40 9.98
C PRO A 122 1.77 12.79 9.98
N SER A 123 2.11 12.02 11.00
CA SER A 123 3.40 11.34 11.09
C SER A 123 3.65 10.32 9.97
N ALA A 124 2.59 9.75 9.38
CA ALA A 124 2.69 8.82 8.27
C ALA A 124 2.74 9.51 6.91
N THR A 125 2.02 10.62 6.75
CA THR A 125 1.82 11.27 5.45
C THR A 125 2.64 12.55 5.24
N GLY A 126 3.17 13.14 6.32
CA GLY A 126 3.82 14.46 6.29
C GLY A 126 2.84 15.62 6.21
N ALA A 127 1.56 15.39 6.50
CA ALA A 127 0.58 16.45 6.56
C ALA A 127 0.91 17.46 7.68
N SER A 128 0.58 18.73 7.46
CA SER A 128 0.89 19.84 8.40
C SER A 128 0.10 19.77 9.71
N GLY A 129 -0.84 18.83 9.86
CA GLY A 129 -1.62 18.65 11.08
C GLY A 129 -2.78 17.67 10.89
N SER A 130 -3.42 17.35 12.00
CA SER A 130 -4.61 16.51 12.01
C SER A 130 -5.82 17.23 11.41
N ARG A 131 -6.66 16.50 10.66
CA ARG A 131 -7.82 17.04 9.95
C ARG A 131 -9.01 16.08 10.06
N ILE A 132 -10.20 16.66 10.15
CA ILE A 132 -11.43 15.94 9.86
C ILE A 132 -11.49 15.74 8.35
N LEU A 133 -11.57 14.49 7.91
CA LEU A 133 -11.59 14.15 6.49
C LEU A 133 -13.01 13.86 6.02
N GLY A 134 -13.37 14.40 4.86
CA GLY A 134 -14.68 14.22 4.24
C GLY A 134 -15.49 15.52 4.16
N CYS A 135 -16.60 15.46 3.43
CA CYS A 135 -17.63 16.48 3.40
C CYS A 135 -19.00 15.84 3.21
N LEU A 136 -20.03 16.49 3.75
CA LEU A 136 -21.43 16.09 3.60
C LEU A 136 -22.07 16.97 2.54
N TYR A 137 -22.66 16.32 1.54
CA TYR A 137 -23.52 16.98 0.54
C TYR A 137 -24.95 16.64 0.86
N PRO A 138 -25.73 17.56 1.47
CA PRO A 138 -27.15 17.31 1.72
C PRO A 138 -27.90 17.21 0.40
N ALA A 139 -28.95 16.37 0.38
CA ALA A 139 -29.87 16.25 -0.75
C ALA A 139 -30.72 17.52 -0.94
#